data_f6845c0e3fabf6396a0827cde86ef2d1
#
_entry.id   f6845c0e3fabf6396a0827cde86ef2d1
#
_cell.length_a   1.000
_cell.length_b   1.000
_cell.length_c   1.000
_cell.angle_alpha   90.00
_cell.angle_beta   90.00
_cell.angle_gamma   90.00
#
_symmetry.space_group_name_H-M   'P 1'
#
loop_
_entity.id
_entity.type
_entity.pdbx_description
1 polymer ?
#
loop_
_entity_poly.entity_id
_entity_poly.type
_entity_poly.pdbx_seq_one_letter_code
_entity_poly.pdbx_strand_id
1 'polypeptide(L)'
;MKKEFRSAPNFSEQKHVNVDRENSTIKNIEIAKYGRNKNLTFFDDKFLDDLVKKGNEQKQGVKSRFGHPNMCASSLGTFVGRYKNFRVENRKAYADLTLDPITKKTSVEGKGIKMYDYIMDMAESNSDMFGNSIVIMGDEYENEIENEKGEKEWENVQVLHSLLASDLVDDPAATDALFSVGNDFGVT
;
A
#
# COMPACT_ATOMS: atom_id res chain seq x y z
N MET A 1 5.76 -10.92 -24.88
CA MET A 1 7.01 -10.20 -24.61
C MET A 1 6.66 -9.02 -23.70
N LYS A 2 6.98 -9.11 -22.38
CA LYS A 2 6.76 -8.00 -21.45
C LYS A 2 7.69 -6.87 -21.85
N LYS A 3 7.16 -5.77 -22.37
CA LYS A 3 7.93 -4.54 -22.47
C LYS A 3 8.03 -3.94 -21.09
N GLU A 4 9.15 -4.13 -20.42
CA GLU A 4 9.50 -3.31 -19.28
C GLU A 4 9.69 -1.88 -19.77
N PHE A 5 8.74 -1.04 -19.45
CA PHE A 5 8.89 0.37 -19.70
C PHE A 5 9.65 1.00 -18.54
N ARG A 6 10.96 1.06 -18.68
CA ARG A 6 11.82 1.84 -17.79
C ARG A 6 12.37 3.00 -18.58
N SER A 7 11.67 4.11 -18.57
CA SER A 7 12.37 5.36 -18.84
C SER A 7 13.01 5.81 -17.52
N ALA A 8 14.28 5.57 -17.39
CA ALA A 8 15.04 5.91 -16.19
C ALA A 8 14.88 7.38 -15.72
N PRO A 9 14.73 8.40 -16.59
CA PRO A 9 14.51 9.79 -16.16
C PRO A 9 13.16 9.99 -15.46
N ASN A 10 12.09 9.39 -15.94
CA ASN A 10 10.76 9.59 -15.38
C ASN A 10 10.56 8.83 -14.06
N PHE A 11 11.24 7.73 -13.87
CA PHE A 11 11.15 6.95 -12.63
C PHE A 11 11.89 7.63 -11.48
N SER A 12 13.03 8.26 -11.73
CA SER A 12 13.75 9.04 -10.72
C SER A 12 13.03 10.34 -10.36
N GLU A 13 12.42 11.02 -11.33
CA GLU A 13 11.63 12.22 -11.11
C GLU A 13 10.34 11.91 -10.31
N GLN A 14 9.65 10.81 -10.61
CA GLN A 14 8.49 10.37 -9.82
C GLN A 14 8.84 10.00 -8.37
N LYS A 15 10.01 9.43 -8.12
CA LYS A 15 10.48 9.14 -6.76
C LYS A 15 10.66 10.42 -5.94
N HIS A 16 11.24 11.44 -6.51
CA HIS A 16 11.42 12.73 -5.85
C HIS A 16 10.10 13.47 -5.61
N VAL A 17 9.11 13.31 -6.49
CA VAL A 17 7.78 13.89 -6.33
C VAL A 17 6.99 13.20 -5.23
N ASN A 18 7.22 11.91 -4.99
CA ASN A 18 6.47 11.13 -4.02
C ASN A 18 6.98 11.27 -2.57
N VAL A 19 8.25 11.64 -2.36
CA VAL A 19 8.82 11.79 -1.02
C VAL A 19 8.98 13.27 -0.68
N ASP A 20 8.14 13.76 0.20
CA ASP A 20 8.12 15.13 0.70
C ASP A 20 8.71 15.17 2.13
N ARG A 21 10.02 15.37 2.21
CA ARG A 21 10.74 15.40 3.49
C ARG A 21 10.38 16.61 4.34
N GLU A 22 10.02 17.73 3.73
CA GLU A 22 9.60 18.94 4.44
C GLU A 22 8.35 18.69 5.25
N ASN A 23 7.37 18.00 4.67
CA ASN A 23 6.11 17.65 5.32
C ASN A 23 6.10 16.23 5.91
N SER A 24 7.23 15.53 5.91
CA SER A 24 7.35 14.15 6.41
C SER A 24 6.31 13.20 5.78
N THR A 25 6.02 13.38 4.50
CA THR A 25 4.94 12.67 3.80
C THR A 25 5.48 11.91 2.59
N ILE A 26 5.02 10.68 2.45
CA ILE A 26 5.20 9.86 1.25
C ILE A 26 3.85 9.82 0.54
N LYS A 27 3.81 10.35 -0.68
CA LYS A 27 2.59 10.47 -1.50
C LYS A 27 2.46 9.30 -2.46
N ASN A 28 1.22 9.04 -2.89
CA ASN A 28 0.92 8.05 -3.94
C ASN A 28 1.36 6.62 -3.61
N ILE A 29 1.26 6.23 -2.35
CA ILE A 29 1.50 4.83 -1.96
C ILE A 29 0.36 3.97 -2.48
N GLU A 30 0.69 2.90 -3.20
CA GLU A 30 -0.29 1.90 -3.63
C GLU A 30 -0.75 1.07 -2.44
N ILE A 31 -2.06 1.11 -2.15
CA ILE A 31 -2.68 0.44 -1.01
C ILE A 31 -3.23 -0.93 -1.40
N ALA A 32 -3.89 -1.00 -2.54
CA ALA A 32 -4.47 -2.22 -3.10
C ALA A 32 -4.72 -2.04 -4.59
N LYS A 33 -4.83 -3.14 -5.31
CA LYS A 33 -5.19 -3.13 -6.73
C LYS A 33 -6.28 -4.15 -7.03
N TYR A 34 -7.03 -3.90 -8.09
CA TYR A 34 -8.02 -4.84 -8.61
C TYR A 34 -7.35 -6.17 -8.98
N GLY A 35 -8.00 -7.26 -8.66
CA GLY A 35 -7.58 -8.60 -9.03
C GLY A 35 -7.28 -9.51 -7.85
N ARG A 36 -6.79 -10.71 -8.19
CA ARG A 36 -6.38 -11.73 -7.20
C ARG A 36 -5.05 -11.33 -6.57
N ASN A 37 -5.00 -11.31 -5.25
CA ASN A 37 -3.78 -11.06 -4.48
C ASN A 37 -3.04 -12.38 -4.14
N LYS A 38 -1.88 -12.27 -3.48
CA LYS A 38 -1.07 -13.42 -3.08
C LYS A 38 -1.77 -14.35 -2.07
N ASN A 39 -2.76 -13.85 -1.34
CA ASN A 39 -3.58 -14.63 -0.42
C ASN A 39 -4.76 -15.33 -1.10
N LEU A 40 -4.81 -15.31 -2.43
CA LEU A 40 -5.86 -15.89 -3.27
C LEU A 40 -7.25 -15.28 -3.05
N THR A 41 -7.30 -14.07 -2.50
CA THR A 41 -8.51 -13.26 -2.37
C THR A 41 -8.60 -12.27 -3.51
N PHE A 42 -9.78 -12.03 -4.03
CA PHE A 42 -10.03 -11.13 -5.16
C PHE A 42 -10.59 -9.79 -4.68
N PHE A 43 -9.94 -8.70 -5.06
CA PHE A 43 -10.41 -7.34 -4.85
C PHE A 43 -11.10 -6.82 -6.10
N ASP A 44 -12.41 -6.61 -6.02
CA ASP A 44 -13.18 -6.02 -7.11
C ASP A 44 -13.27 -4.49 -7.01
N ASP A 45 -13.91 -3.85 -7.98
CA ASP A 45 -14.07 -2.39 -7.97
C ASP A 45 -14.83 -1.91 -6.74
N LYS A 46 -15.85 -2.66 -6.29
CA LYS A 46 -16.59 -2.33 -5.07
C LYS A 46 -15.72 -2.36 -3.83
N PHE A 47 -14.83 -3.35 -3.71
CA PHE A 47 -13.88 -3.41 -2.61
C PHE A 47 -12.97 -2.17 -2.58
N LEU A 48 -12.44 -1.75 -3.74
CA LEU A 48 -11.58 -0.57 -3.83
C LEU A 48 -12.33 0.71 -3.45
N ASP A 49 -13.57 0.87 -3.90
CA ASP A 49 -14.41 2.02 -3.56
C ASP A 49 -14.73 2.06 -2.06
N ASP A 50 -15.08 0.92 -1.48
CA ASP A 50 -15.34 0.80 -0.04
C ASP A 50 -14.07 1.06 0.79
N LEU A 51 -12.90 0.61 0.31
CA LEU A 51 -11.60 0.86 0.94
C LEU A 51 -11.30 2.37 1.02
N VAL A 52 -11.46 3.07 -0.08
CA VAL A 52 -11.26 4.52 -0.16
C VAL A 52 -12.26 5.26 0.73
N LYS A 53 -13.52 4.89 0.69
CA LYS A 53 -14.57 5.47 1.53
C LYS A 53 -14.22 5.31 3.02
N LYS A 54 -13.95 4.09 3.46
CA LYS A 54 -13.62 3.79 4.87
C LYS A 54 -12.30 4.41 5.33
N GLY A 55 -11.33 4.50 4.44
CA GLY A 55 -10.09 5.23 4.72
C GLY A 55 -10.33 6.72 4.97
N ASN A 56 -11.12 7.36 4.13
CA ASN A 56 -11.42 8.79 4.22
C ASN A 56 -12.41 9.14 5.37
N GLU A 57 -13.24 8.20 5.79
CA GLU A 57 -14.11 8.37 6.97
C GLU A 57 -13.32 8.50 8.28
N GLN A 58 -12.11 7.96 8.34
CA GLN A 58 -11.22 8.10 9.50
C GLN A 58 -10.54 9.48 9.51
N LYS A 59 -11.19 10.45 10.13
CA LYS A 59 -10.76 11.87 10.14
C LYS A 59 -9.31 12.09 10.55
N GLN A 60 -8.81 11.29 11.47
CA GLN A 60 -7.41 11.38 11.93
C GLN A 60 -6.44 10.61 11.02
N GLY A 61 -6.95 9.85 10.07
CA GLY A 61 -6.19 8.98 9.20
C GLY A 61 -6.08 7.53 9.71
N VAL A 62 -5.77 6.63 8.79
CA VAL A 62 -5.60 5.20 9.06
C VAL A 62 -4.20 4.95 9.59
N LYS A 63 -4.09 4.29 10.73
CA LYS A 63 -2.79 3.99 11.36
C LYS A 63 -1.92 3.10 10.49
N SER A 64 -0.62 3.35 10.52
CA SER A 64 0.41 2.54 9.89
C SER A 64 1.46 2.11 10.89
N ARG A 65 1.94 0.89 10.74
CA ARG A 65 2.98 0.28 11.59
C ARG A 65 4.14 -0.19 10.73
N PHE A 66 5.29 -0.34 11.36
CA PHE A 66 6.48 -0.94 10.76
C PHE A 66 6.40 -2.46 10.90
N GLY A 67 5.91 -3.13 9.85
CA GLY A 67 5.57 -4.54 9.84
C GLY A 67 4.21 -4.86 10.48
N HIS A 68 3.70 -6.05 10.24
CA HIS A 68 2.53 -6.56 10.96
C HIS A 68 2.93 -7.02 12.36
N PRO A 69 2.13 -6.71 13.40
CA PRO A 69 2.35 -7.29 14.71
C PRO A 69 2.05 -8.80 14.66
N ASN A 70 2.89 -9.60 15.31
CA ASN A 70 2.58 -11.01 15.55
C ASN A 70 1.40 -11.13 16.51
N MET A 71 0.64 -12.24 16.43
CA MET A 71 -0.52 -12.49 17.29
C MET A 71 -0.22 -12.40 18.79
N CYS A 72 1.04 -12.61 19.18
CA CYS A 72 1.51 -12.61 20.58
C CYS A 72 2.38 -11.40 20.92
N ALA A 73 2.59 -10.46 19.99
CA ALA A 73 3.47 -9.31 20.20
C ALA A 73 2.67 -7.99 20.24
N SER A 74 3.12 -7.07 21.09
CA SER A 74 2.60 -5.70 21.10
C SER A 74 3.02 -4.96 19.84
N SER A 75 2.09 -4.19 19.26
CA SER A 75 2.39 -3.25 18.18
C SER A 75 2.90 -1.90 18.69
N LEU A 76 2.93 -1.67 19.99
CA LEU A 76 3.50 -0.45 20.58
C LEU A 76 4.99 -0.37 20.26
N GLY A 77 5.43 0.82 19.84
CA GLY A 77 6.80 1.05 19.37
C GLY A 77 7.01 0.83 17.87
N THR A 78 5.99 0.34 17.16
CA THR A 78 6.06 0.10 15.70
C THR A 78 5.25 1.11 14.88
N PHE A 79 4.50 2.01 15.50
CA PHE A 79 3.71 3.01 14.79
C PHE A 79 4.59 3.99 14.01
N VAL A 80 4.27 4.16 12.74
CA VAL A 80 5.02 5.06 11.85
C VAL A 80 4.27 6.33 11.51
N GLY A 81 2.95 6.30 11.44
CA GLY A 81 2.16 7.46 11.06
C GLY A 81 0.74 7.12 10.64
N ARG A 82 0.17 7.96 9.77
CA ARG A 82 -1.22 7.85 9.32
C ARG A 82 -1.37 8.07 7.84
N TYR A 83 -2.21 7.25 7.23
CA TYR A 83 -2.65 7.41 5.84
C TYR A 83 -3.87 8.32 5.75
N LYS A 84 -3.85 9.21 4.77
CA LYS A 84 -4.97 10.07 4.35
C LYS A 84 -5.03 10.16 2.83
N ASN A 85 -6.04 10.87 2.33
CA ASN A 85 -6.22 11.13 0.90
C ASN A 85 -6.33 9.84 0.08
N PHE A 86 -7.16 8.91 0.55
CA PHE A 86 -7.46 7.69 -0.19
C PHE A 86 -8.21 8.03 -1.48
N ARG A 87 -7.81 7.40 -2.57
CA ARG A 87 -8.39 7.58 -3.91
C ARG A 87 -8.20 6.35 -4.77
N VAL A 88 -9.04 6.19 -5.78
CA VAL A 88 -8.90 5.14 -6.80
C VAL A 88 -8.55 5.78 -8.13
N GLU A 89 -7.52 5.27 -8.78
CA GLU A 89 -7.13 5.59 -10.15
C GLU A 89 -6.72 4.31 -10.87
N ASN A 90 -7.22 4.09 -12.08
CA ASN A 90 -6.87 2.92 -12.90
C ASN A 90 -6.97 1.58 -12.16
N ARG A 91 -8.07 1.38 -11.42
CA ARG A 91 -8.31 0.17 -10.61
C ARG A 91 -7.24 -0.11 -9.56
N LYS A 92 -6.64 0.94 -9.03
CA LYS A 92 -5.71 0.89 -7.91
C LYS A 92 -6.09 1.92 -6.87
N ALA A 93 -6.02 1.54 -5.61
CA ALA A 93 -6.23 2.45 -4.49
C ALA A 93 -4.89 3.02 -4.03
N TYR A 94 -4.84 4.32 -3.84
CA TYR A 94 -3.68 5.07 -3.38
C TYR A 94 -4.01 5.87 -2.13
N ALA A 95 -3.01 6.14 -1.32
CA ALA A 95 -3.09 7.08 -0.20
C ALA A 95 -1.73 7.70 0.10
N ASP A 96 -1.74 8.74 0.91
CA ASP A 96 -0.54 9.47 1.34
C ASP A 96 -0.25 9.16 2.81
N LEU A 97 0.99 8.77 3.12
CA LEU A 97 1.45 8.46 4.47
C LEU A 97 2.22 9.65 5.04
N THR A 98 1.72 10.24 6.12
CA THR A 98 2.48 11.20 6.91
C THR A 98 3.11 10.48 8.09
N LEU A 99 4.44 10.56 8.20
CA LEU A 99 5.20 9.97 9.30
C LEU A 99 5.03 10.81 10.57
N ASP A 100 4.75 10.13 11.67
CA ASP A 100 4.65 10.76 12.98
C ASP A 100 6.04 11.20 13.48
N PRO A 101 6.16 12.35 14.18
CA PRO A 101 7.43 12.80 14.76
C PRO A 101 8.13 11.76 15.65
N ILE A 102 7.38 10.80 16.23
CA ILE A 102 7.96 9.73 17.05
C ILE A 102 8.96 8.87 16.25
N THR A 103 8.78 8.75 14.93
CA THR A 103 9.70 7.99 14.07
C THR A 103 11.11 8.56 14.03
N LYS A 104 11.27 9.86 14.28
CA LYS A 104 12.56 10.53 14.41
C LYS A 104 13.29 10.21 15.73
N LYS A 105 12.56 9.65 16.69
CA LYS A 105 13.09 9.25 18.00
C LYS A 105 13.20 7.73 18.16
N THR A 106 12.39 6.97 17.42
CA THR A 106 12.37 5.51 17.45
C THR A 106 13.45 4.95 16.54
N SER A 107 14.26 4.01 17.04
CA SER A 107 15.26 3.31 16.25
C SER A 107 14.70 2.00 15.69
N VAL A 108 15.13 1.64 14.49
CA VAL A 108 14.88 0.30 13.94
C VAL A 108 15.68 -0.70 14.75
N GLU A 109 15.01 -1.72 15.27
CA GLU A 109 15.62 -2.70 16.17
C GLU A 109 16.90 -3.33 15.57
N GLY A 110 17.97 -3.33 16.34
CA GLY A 110 19.25 -3.91 15.96
C GLY A 110 20.03 -3.18 14.85
N LYS A 111 19.54 -2.02 14.36
CA LYS A 111 20.15 -1.32 13.22
C LYS A 111 20.82 0.00 13.58
N GLY A 112 20.53 0.61 14.72
CA GLY A 112 21.09 1.92 15.12
C GLY A 112 20.64 3.09 14.24
N ILE A 113 19.70 2.88 13.32
CA ILE A 113 19.13 3.90 12.45
C ILE A 113 17.75 4.32 12.94
N LYS A 114 17.39 5.59 12.75
CA LYS A 114 16.04 6.07 13.06
C LYS A 114 15.04 5.54 12.06
N MET A 115 13.86 5.19 12.56
CA MET A 115 12.76 4.67 11.72
C MET A 115 12.37 5.65 10.61
N TYR A 116 12.34 6.95 10.93
CA TYR A 116 12.09 8.00 9.94
C TYR A 116 13.08 7.94 8.77
N ASP A 117 14.37 7.94 9.07
CA ASP A 117 15.43 7.93 8.05
C ASP A 117 15.36 6.65 7.22
N TYR A 118 15.18 5.50 7.88
CA TYR A 118 15.06 4.23 7.18
C TYR A 118 13.88 4.21 6.18
N ILE A 119 12.69 4.64 6.61
CA ILE A 119 11.49 4.64 5.74
C ILE A 119 11.67 5.63 4.59
N MET A 120 12.12 6.85 4.86
CA MET A 120 12.29 7.87 3.84
C MET A 120 13.37 7.50 2.82
N ASP A 121 14.51 7.00 3.26
CA ASP A 121 15.59 6.55 2.39
C ASP A 121 15.17 5.35 1.54
N MET A 122 14.45 4.39 2.12
CA MET A 122 13.91 3.25 1.39
C MET A 122 12.88 3.69 0.34
N ALA A 123 11.99 4.63 0.67
CA ALA A 123 11.01 5.16 -0.28
C ALA A 123 11.66 5.88 -1.46
N GLU A 124 12.75 6.61 -1.23
CA GLU A 124 13.48 7.31 -2.28
C GLU A 124 14.33 6.39 -3.15
N SER A 125 15.01 5.42 -2.55
CA SER A 125 16.08 4.66 -3.21
C SER A 125 15.73 3.21 -3.52
N ASN A 126 14.82 2.60 -2.75
CA ASN A 126 14.51 1.17 -2.82
C ASN A 126 13.00 0.90 -2.66
N SER A 127 12.17 1.69 -3.29
CA SER A 127 10.70 1.59 -3.19
C SER A 127 10.13 0.27 -3.74
N ASP A 128 10.91 -0.49 -4.47
CA ASP A 128 10.58 -1.83 -4.98
C ASP A 128 10.79 -2.96 -3.95
N MET A 129 11.48 -2.69 -2.85
CA MET A 129 11.85 -3.71 -1.84
C MET A 129 10.86 -3.82 -0.68
N PHE A 130 9.85 -2.98 -0.65
CA PHE A 130 8.81 -3.01 0.38
C PHE A 130 7.50 -2.45 -0.17
N GLY A 131 6.45 -2.53 0.61
CA GLY A 131 5.17 -2.00 0.20
C GLY A 131 4.22 -1.87 1.37
N ASN A 132 2.95 -1.75 1.05
CA ASN A 132 1.90 -1.59 2.02
C ASN A 132 1.00 -2.82 2.04
N SER A 133 0.56 -3.21 3.22
CA SER A 133 -0.39 -4.30 3.44
C SER A 133 -1.50 -3.84 4.37
N ILE A 134 -2.74 -3.96 3.90
CA ILE A 134 -3.92 -3.58 4.67
C ILE A 134 -4.29 -4.65 5.70
N VAL A 135 -4.80 -4.19 6.84
CA VAL A 135 -5.42 -5.02 7.87
C VAL A 135 -6.89 -4.67 7.92
N ILE A 136 -7.73 -5.62 7.57
CA ILE A 136 -9.17 -5.42 7.39
C ILE A 136 -9.99 -6.44 8.18
N MET A 137 -11.26 -6.11 8.38
CA MET A 137 -12.32 -7.07 8.73
C MET A 137 -13.32 -7.11 7.59
N GLY A 138 -13.76 -8.29 7.23
CA GLY A 138 -14.73 -8.47 6.16
C GLY A 138 -15.08 -9.93 5.96
N ASP A 139 -15.85 -10.19 4.91
CA ASP A 139 -16.27 -11.51 4.49
C ASP A 139 -15.76 -11.80 3.07
N GLU A 140 -15.79 -13.06 2.70
CA GLU A 140 -15.51 -13.52 1.36
C GLU A 140 -16.74 -14.24 0.80
N TYR A 141 -16.95 -14.11 -0.51
CA TYR A 141 -17.96 -14.89 -1.22
C TYR A 141 -17.42 -15.33 -2.57
N GLU A 142 -17.82 -16.51 -3.00
CA GLU A 142 -17.47 -17.01 -4.32
C GLU A 142 -18.32 -16.30 -5.39
N ASN A 143 -17.66 -15.80 -6.43
CA ASN A 143 -18.31 -15.21 -7.58
C ASN A 143 -17.56 -15.52 -8.87
N GLU A 144 -18.28 -15.55 -9.96
CA GLU A 144 -17.74 -15.72 -11.29
C GLU A 144 -17.31 -14.37 -11.84
N ILE A 145 -16.03 -14.20 -12.11
CA ILE A 145 -15.45 -12.95 -12.63
C ILE A 145 -14.93 -13.19 -14.04
N GLU A 146 -15.26 -12.30 -14.95
CA GLU A 146 -14.71 -12.31 -16.30
C GLU A 146 -13.32 -11.67 -16.31
N ASN A 147 -12.32 -12.41 -16.79
CA ASN A 147 -10.96 -11.92 -16.91
C ASN A 147 -10.77 -11.05 -18.18
N GLU A 148 -9.58 -10.50 -18.36
CA GLU A 148 -9.25 -9.65 -19.51
C GLU A 148 -9.34 -10.37 -20.87
N LYS A 149 -9.38 -11.70 -20.87
CA LYS A 149 -9.53 -12.53 -22.08
C LYS A 149 -10.99 -12.87 -22.37
N GLY A 150 -11.94 -12.41 -21.54
CA GLY A 150 -13.35 -12.76 -21.62
C GLY A 150 -13.69 -14.15 -21.08
N GLU A 151 -12.75 -14.80 -20.37
CA GLU A 151 -12.97 -16.08 -19.73
C GLU A 151 -13.52 -15.86 -18.32
N LYS A 152 -14.43 -16.71 -17.90
CA LYS A 152 -15.02 -16.65 -16.56
C LYS A 152 -14.26 -17.58 -15.62
N GLU A 153 -13.86 -17.02 -14.49
CA GLU A 153 -13.16 -17.73 -13.41
C GLU A 153 -13.87 -17.53 -12.08
N TRP A 154 -13.91 -18.56 -11.27
CA TRP A 154 -14.44 -18.46 -9.91
C TRP A 154 -13.39 -17.85 -8.99
N GLU A 155 -13.79 -16.80 -8.27
CA GLU A 155 -12.93 -16.04 -7.37
C GLU A 155 -13.55 -15.91 -5.98
N ASN A 156 -12.72 -15.89 -4.95
CA ASN A 156 -13.12 -15.51 -3.60
C ASN A 156 -13.05 -13.97 -3.48
N VAL A 157 -14.19 -13.33 -3.64
CA VAL A 157 -14.29 -11.87 -3.63
C VAL A 157 -14.37 -11.37 -2.20
N GLN A 158 -13.49 -10.44 -1.85
CA GLN A 158 -13.44 -9.82 -0.53
C GLN A 158 -14.49 -8.72 -0.40
N VAL A 159 -15.25 -8.77 0.69
CA VAL A 159 -16.13 -7.69 1.16
C VAL A 159 -15.48 -6.97 2.32
N LEU A 160 -15.42 -5.66 2.28
CA LEU A 160 -14.81 -4.84 3.33
C LEU A 160 -15.85 -4.38 4.35
N HIS A 161 -15.67 -4.72 5.62
CA HIS A 161 -16.45 -4.16 6.72
C HIS A 161 -15.70 -3.04 7.44
N SER A 162 -14.42 -3.23 7.73
CA SER A 162 -13.60 -2.23 8.42
C SER A 162 -12.16 -2.24 7.91
N LEU A 163 -11.57 -1.05 7.79
CA LEU A 163 -10.16 -0.85 7.56
C LEU A 163 -9.49 -0.51 8.90
N LEU A 164 -8.67 -1.42 9.42
CA LEU A 164 -8.07 -1.30 10.75
C LEU A 164 -6.71 -0.63 10.74
N ALA A 165 -5.88 -0.96 9.75
CA ALA A 165 -4.54 -0.43 9.59
C ALA A 165 -4.04 -0.64 8.16
N SER A 166 -2.94 0.02 7.84
CA SER A 166 -2.24 -0.13 6.58
C SER A 166 -0.74 -0.11 6.90
N ASP A 167 -0.11 -1.27 6.94
CA ASP A 167 1.22 -1.44 7.48
C ASP A 167 2.30 -1.48 6.39
N LEU A 168 3.50 -0.97 6.68
CA LEU A 168 4.66 -1.14 5.81
C LEU A 168 5.25 -2.52 6.01
N VAL A 169 5.39 -3.27 4.93
CA VAL A 169 5.87 -4.66 4.94
C VAL A 169 6.87 -4.90 3.79
N ASP A 170 7.74 -5.88 3.96
CA ASP A 170 8.72 -6.26 2.94
C ASP A 170 8.12 -7.12 1.82
N ASP A 171 7.04 -7.86 2.08
CA ASP A 171 6.33 -8.69 1.08
C ASP A 171 4.82 -8.44 1.13
N PRO A 172 4.33 -7.38 0.48
CA PRO A 172 2.91 -7.07 0.46
C PRO A 172 2.11 -8.10 -0.34
N ALA A 173 0.90 -8.40 0.15
CA ALA A 173 0.02 -9.39 -0.49
C ALA A 173 -0.77 -8.83 -1.69
N ALA A 174 -1.17 -7.57 -1.62
CA ALA A 174 -2.09 -6.95 -2.58
C ALA A 174 -1.41 -5.92 -3.50
N THR A 175 -0.13 -5.67 -3.33
CA THR A 175 0.67 -4.74 -4.13
C THR A 175 2.02 -5.36 -4.47
N ASP A 176 2.75 -4.80 -5.42
CA ASP A 176 4.06 -5.31 -5.83
C ASP A 176 5.22 -4.51 -5.22
N ALA A 177 4.97 -3.25 -4.88
CA ALA A 177 5.95 -2.32 -4.33
C ALA A 177 5.25 -1.17 -3.61
N LEU A 178 6.01 -0.23 -3.04
CA LEU A 178 5.47 0.94 -2.36
C LEU A 178 4.69 1.85 -3.31
N PHE A 179 5.23 2.07 -4.49
CA PHE A 179 4.59 2.85 -5.55
C PHE A 179 4.17 1.93 -6.69
N SER A 180 3.14 2.35 -7.39
CA SER A 180 2.69 1.65 -8.60
C SER A 180 3.83 1.54 -9.62
N VAL A 181 4.00 0.35 -10.21
CA VAL A 181 5.06 0.10 -11.19
C VAL A 181 4.47 -0.40 -12.52
N GLY A 182 4.97 0.16 -13.59
CA GLY A 182 4.99 -0.40 -14.93
C GLY A 182 3.72 -0.28 -15.74
N ASN A 183 2.64 -0.90 -15.37
CA ASN A 183 1.46 -0.98 -16.24
C ASN A 183 0.61 0.29 -16.26
N ASP A 184 0.92 1.26 -15.42
CA ASP A 184 0.17 2.52 -15.31
C ASP A 184 0.42 3.47 -16.49
N PHE A 185 1.39 3.16 -17.31
CA PHE A 185 1.75 3.99 -18.49
C PHE A 185 1.09 3.52 -19.79
N GLY A 186 0.01 2.77 -19.72
CA GLY A 186 -0.80 2.40 -20.88
C GLY A 186 -0.07 1.60 -21.95
N VAL A 187 0.94 0.85 -21.57
CA VAL A 187 1.60 -0.10 -22.48
C VAL A 187 0.89 -1.44 -22.35
N THR A 188 -0.14 -1.56 -23.11
CA THR A 188 -0.76 -2.85 -23.41
C THR A 188 0.14 -3.72 -24.27
#